data_afd0237d9720bce1743628f87f0bbdb9
#
_entry.id   afd0237d9720bce1743628f87f0bbdb9
#
_cell.length_a   1.000
_cell.length_b   1.000
_cell.length_c   1.000
_cell.angle_alpha   90.00
_cell.angle_beta   90.00
_cell.angle_gamma   90.00
#
_symmetry.space_group_name_H-M   'P 1'
#
loop_
_entity.id
_entity.type
_entity.pdbx_description
1 polymer ?
#
loop_
_entity_poly.entity_id
_entity_poly.type
_entity_poly.pdbx_seq_one_letter_code
_entity_poly.pdbx_strand_id
1 'polypeptide(L)'
;MPTANAWSRTRAKLTAHHVKAALKLVASGAMEGRGHEWADETERGLVLRVGKTGGAWYLKTETRTVRLGDIDLPVAAAREAAQRSRVDLREGRNPSKVNLQVWGEAHRRGMKPGVARDAAFAQPLPIRSAEDRRREGPWEWQDLCELYLEKVLPGFVPRWATQFEKHLRRAVTPELARKRATDVDQADLLRVRDAVAADRTPSAAADTMEAVRAALDWAKRDQPILSGLARTPYPWWRDGLHVDWSSTPREHTPTVAELVRTLIIAERHRSLGGTAKETSEGMLAALWGIVLTGQRASALTATKRATVRAWPERPGWQIWTWTAAEMKGPKSAKSKKAARPHAVPIPPEALAVLARFKTDPESPFLFPSRVSGKAVYPTGLTQLFGRLQGDPKGGRGGKVTERPGADLFAAHDIRAWTPHDVRRTLGTFLDLEKLGGAGSAILAHKASARTGADAERELAASITLKHYIHSQRLDLKAEGMALWVAAVLEAYEAERARLGA
;
A
#
# COMPACT_ATOMS: atom_id res chain seq x y z
N MET A 1 1.19 41.07 69.02
CA MET A 1 -0.02 40.43 68.43
C MET A 1 0.38 39.78 67.11
N PRO A 2 0.11 38.50 66.92
CA PRO A 2 0.42 37.86 65.62
C PRO A 2 -0.43 38.52 64.55
N THR A 3 0.22 38.91 63.43
CA THR A 3 -0.44 39.56 62.31
C THR A 3 -1.54 38.62 61.78
N ALA A 4 -2.74 39.17 61.55
CA ALA A 4 -3.95 38.47 61.10
C ALA A 4 -3.78 37.62 59.79
N ASN A 5 -2.58 37.55 59.22
CA ASN A 5 -2.24 36.96 57.94
C ASN A 5 -1.17 35.85 58.03
N ALA A 6 -0.82 35.35 59.24
CA ALA A 6 0.18 34.30 59.44
C ALA A 6 -0.44 32.90 59.52
N TRP A 7 0.29 31.89 59.05
CA TRP A 7 -0.02 30.46 59.29
C TRP A 7 0.47 30.07 60.69
N SER A 8 -0.39 29.50 61.53
CA SER A 8 0.10 28.85 62.73
C SER A 8 0.86 27.56 62.32
N ARG A 9 2.01 27.29 62.98
CA ARG A 9 2.88 26.19 62.54
C ARG A 9 3.23 25.27 63.71
N THR A 10 3.04 23.96 63.46
CA THR A 10 3.47 22.90 64.35
C THR A 10 4.37 21.93 63.61
N ARG A 11 5.41 21.42 64.31
CA ARG A 11 6.29 20.40 63.78
C ARG A 11 6.03 19.12 64.56
N ALA A 12 5.78 17.98 63.85
CA ALA A 12 5.49 16.70 64.45
C ALA A 12 5.78 15.57 63.49
N LYS A 13 5.99 14.37 64.03
CA LYS A 13 5.97 13.16 63.23
C LYS A 13 4.52 12.91 62.79
N LEU A 14 4.19 13.26 61.56
CA LEU A 14 2.82 13.20 61.06
C LEU A 14 2.32 11.78 61.00
N THR A 15 1.08 11.60 61.43
CA THR A 15 0.35 10.33 61.42
C THR A 15 -1.08 10.53 60.93
N ALA A 16 -1.83 9.46 60.76
CA ALA A 16 -3.25 9.54 60.40
C ALA A 16 -4.09 10.34 61.41
N HIS A 17 -3.64 10.41 62.69
CA HIS A 17 -4.29 11.24 63.72
C HIS A 17 -4.24 12.71 63.40
N HIS A 18 -3.10 13.22 62.91
CA HIS A 18 -2.95 14.61 62.51
C HIS A 18 -3.84 14.96 61.30
N VAL A 19 -4.01 14.02 60.35
CA VAL A 19 -4.94 14.19 59.20
C VAL A 19 -6.38 14.26 59.71
N LYS A 20 -6.76 13.39 60.63
CA LYS A 20 -8.10 13.42 61.26
C LYS A 20 -8.34 14.72 62.03
N ALA A 21 -7.34 15.20 62.80
CA ALA A 21 -7.41 16.47 63.50
C ALA A 21 -7.55 17.63 62.53
N ALA A 22 -6.81 17.62 61.43
CA ALA A 22 -6.89 18.61 60.36
C ALA A 22 -8.28 18.63 59.69
N LEU A 23 -8.85 17.46 59.38
CA LEU A 23 -10.23 17.37 58.88
C LEU A 23 -11.28 17.89 59.82
N LYS A 24 -11.14 17.61 61.13
CA LYS A 24 -12.02 18.18 62.14
C LYS A 24 -11.93 19.72 62.23
N LEU A 25 -10.71 20.29 62.12
CA LEU A 25 -10.51 21.71 62.08
C LEU A 25 -11.17 22.37 60.86
N VAL A 26 -11.13 21.73 59.69
CA VAL A 26 -11.84 22.21 58.49
C VAL A 26 -13.36 22.18 58.73
N ALA A 27 -13.86 21.08 59.27
CA ALA A 27 -15.30 20.89 59.50
C ALA A 27 -15.88 21.86 60.56
N SER A 28 -15.10 22.20 61.58
CA SER A 28 -15.55 23.08 62.70
C SER A 28 -15.51 24.56 62.31
N GLY A 29 -14.77 24.94 61.24
CA GLY A 29 -14.56 26.36 60.90
C GLY A 29 -13.78 27.17 61.94
N ALA A 30 -13.32 26.55 63.01
CA ALA A 30 -12.66 27.21 64.15
C ALA A 30 -11.17 27.45 63.92
N MET A 31 -10.85 28.14 62.82
CA MET A 31 -9.47 28.49 62.48
C MET A 31 -9.18 29.96 62.64
N GLU A 32 -8.12 30.29 63.40
CA GLU A 32 -7.58 31.65 63.51
C GLU A 32 -6.59 31.95 62.34
N GLY A 33 -6.59 33.16 61.88
CA GLY A 33 -5.67 33.63 60.84
C GLY A 33 -5.90 32.99 59.46
N ARG A 34 -4.82 32.63 58.76
CA ARG A 34 -4.84 31.94 57.46
C ARG A 34 -5.11 30.43 57.59
N GLY A 35 -4.87 29.83 58.74
CA GLY A 35 -4.98 28.45 58.98
C GLY A 35 -3.78 27.82 59.69
N HIS A 36 -3.70 26.52 59.72
CA HIS A 36 -2.66 25.77 60.41
C HIS A 36 -1.79 24.93 59.46
N GLU A 37 -0.48 24.91 59.70
CA GLU A 37 0.51 24.14 58.93
C GLU A 37 1.21 23.14 59.87
N TRP A 38 1.09 21.86 59.61
CA TRP A 38 1.87 20.80 60.26
C TRP A 38 3.05 20.44 59.35
N ALA A 39 4.27 20.59 59.86
CA ALA A 39 5.50 20.19 59.20
C ALA A 39 5.90 18.80 59.65
N ASP A 40 6.18 17.90 58.71
CA ASP A 40 6.60 16.53 59.04
C ASP A 40 8.06 16.47 59.49
N GLU A 41 8.30 15.76 60.60
CA GLU A 41 9.67 15.51 61.11
C GLU A 41 10.38 14.42 60.33
N THR A 42 9.62 13.46 59.77
CA THR A 42 10.17 12.33 59.04
C THR A 42 10.60 12.66 57.65
N GLU A 43 9.78 13.51 56.95
CA GLU A 43 10.05 13.87 55.58
C GLU A 43 10.30 15.36 55.46
N ARG A 44 11.56 15.76 55.23
CA ARG A 44 11.98 17.18 55.18
C ARG A 44 11.19 17.96 54.16
N GLY A 45 10.57 19.06 54.61
CA GLY A 45 9.81 19.99 53.79
C GLY A 45 8.39 19.53 53.43
N LEU A 46 7.98 18.33 53.85
CA LEU A 46 6.59 17.91 53.71
C LEU A 46 5.75 18.66 54.75
N VAL A 47 4.68 19.27 54.30
CA VAL A 47 3.76 20.03 55.15
C VAL A 47 2.30 19.72 54.78
N LEU A 48 1.46 19.59 55.79
CA LEU A 48 0.01 19.59 55.67
C LEU A 48 -0.51 20.97 56.00
N ARG A 49 -1.10 21.68 55.05
CA ARG A 49 -1.74 22.96 55.24
C ARG A 49 -3.24 22.85 55.25
N VAL A 50 -3.86 23.47 56.19
CA VAL A 50 -5.30 23.48 56.36
C VAL A 50 -5.78 24.91 56.57
N GLY A 51 -6.64 25.36 55.68
CA GLY A 51 -7.29 26.65 55.69
C GLY A 51 -8.80 26.51 55.93
N LYS A 52 -9.52 27.64 55.91
CA LYS A 52 -10.97 27.70 56.20
C LYS A 52 -11.82 26.85 55.27
N THR A 53 -11.38 26.65 54.02
CA THR A 53 -12.16 25.97 52.99
C THR A 53 -11.65 24.57 52.63
N GLY A 54 -10.55 24.08 53.25
CA GLY A 54 -9.97 22.80 52.97
C GLY A 54 -8.49 22.69 53.32
N GLY A 55 -7.89 21.56 53.01
CA GLY A 55 -6.49 21.28 53.27
C GLY A 55 -5.83 20.54 52.11
N ALA A 56 -4.51 20.64 52.07
CA ALA A 56 -3.72 19.90 51.07
C ALA A 56 -2.29 19.68 51.56
N TRP A 57 -1.65 18.66 50.98
CA TRP A 57 -0.25 18.38 51.16
C TRP A 57 0.64 19.18 50.25
N TYR A 58 1.76 19.67 50.75
CA TYR A 58 2.76 20.44 50.00
C TYR A 58 4.17 19.96 50.32
N LEU A 59 5.04 20.06 49.36
CA LEU A 59 6.49 20.01 49.52
C LEU A 59 7.02 21.43 49.49
N LYS A 60 7.66 21.88 50.57
CA LYS A 60 8.39 23.15 50.64
C LYS A 60 9.88 22.90 50.45
N THR A 61 10.44 23.53 49.45
CA THR A 61 11.90 23.65 49.28
C THR A 61 12.32 25.10 49.51
N GLU A 62 13.60 25.38 49.46
CA GLU A 62 14.12 26.77 49.62
C GLU A 62 13.58 27.71 48.56
N THR A 63 13.36 27.20 47.35
CA THR A 63 12.98 28.02 46.19
C THR A 63 11.51 27.90 45.80
N ARG A 64 10.83 26.81 46.16
CA ARG A 64 9.47 26.50 45.66
C ARG A 64 8.58 25.80 46.68
N THR A 65 7.29 25.96 46.49
CA THR A 65 6.25 25.16 47.14
C THR A 65 5.44 24.42 46.12
N VAL A 66 5.40 23.07 46.21
CA VAL A 66 4.70 22.17 45.27
C VAL A 66 3.51 21.54 46.00
N ARG A 67 2.31 21.63 45.46
CA ARG A 67 1.15 20.93 45.96
C ARG A 67 1.26 19.45 45.55
N LEU A 68 1.16 18.53 46.53
CA LEU A 68 1.31 17.08 46.34
C LEU A 68 -0.02 16.35 46.16
N GLY A 69 -1.06 16.84 46.83
CA GLY A 69 -2.40 16.21 46.82
C GLY A 69 -3.33 16.81 47.85
N ASP A 70 -4.55 16.34 47.89
CA ASP A 70 -5.58 16.77 48.84
C ASP A 70 -5.35 16.20 50.23
N ILE A 71 -6.06 16.74 51.24
CA ILE A 71 -5.94 16.34 52.66
C ILE A 71 -6.25 14.88 52.91
N ASP A 72 -7.07 14.26 52.06
CA ASP A 72 -7.45 12.84 52.12
C ASP A 72 -6.33 11.86 51.75
N LEU A 73 -5.25 12.37 51.16
CA LEU A 73 -4.09 11.56 50.79
C LEU A 73 -3.42 11.00 52.08
N PRO A 74 -3.22 9.68 52.19
CA PRO A 74 -2.55 9.10 53.35
C PRO A 74 -1.14 9.67 53.57
N VAL A 75 -0.71 9.80 54.84
CA VAL A 75 0.61 10.35 55.19
C VAL A 75 1.76 9.63 54.48
N ALA A 76 1.70 8.32 54.39
CA ALA A 76 2.71 7.52 53.70
C ALA A 76 2.80 7.90 52.20
N ALA A 77 1.65 8.05 51.56
CA ALA A 77 1.55 8.45 50.17
C ALA A 77 2.04 9.90 49.94
N ALA A 78 1.74 10.81 50.88
CA ALA A 78 2.24 12.18 50.83
C ALA A 78 3.77 12.24 50.99
N ARG A 79 4.37 11.41 51.83
CA ARG A 79 5.83 11.28 51.96
C ARG A 79 6.47 10.78 50.66
N GLU A 80 5.91 9.75 50.06
CA GLU A 80 6.41 9.21 48.79
C GLU A 80 6.32 10.23 47.67
N ALA A 81 5.19 10.96 47.56
CA ALA A 81 5.04 12.04 46.58
C ALA A 81 6.06 13.18 46.80
N ALA A 82 6.36 13.50 48.09
CA ALA A 82 7.36 14.51 48.45
C ALA A 82 8.77 14.08 48.03
N GLN A 83 9.14 12.82 48.33
CA GLN A 83 10.44 12.27 47.92
C GLN A 83 10.62 12.30 46.43
N ARG A 84 9.63 11.87 45.67
CA ARG A 84 9.67 11.86 44.21
C ARG A 84 9.75 13.25 43.63
N SER A 85 8.91 14.15 44.11
CA SER A 85 8.93 15.56 43.66
C SER A 85 10.27 16.27 43.96
N ARG A 86 10.94 15.88 45.05
CA ARG A 86 12.28 16.39 45.39
C ARG A 86 13.34 15.88 44.42
N VAL A 87 13.28 14.63 43.97
CA VAL A 87 14.15 14.09 42.92
C VAL A 87 13.96 14.87 41.63
N ASP A 88 12.72 15.08 41.20
CA ASP A 88 12.43 15.82 40.00
C ASP A 88 12.98 17.25 40.06
N LEU A 89 12.80 17.94 41.19
CA LEU A 89 13.32 19.30 41.39
C LEU A 89 14.84 19.38 41.39
N ARG A 90 15.54 18.37 41.94
CA ARG A 90 17.02 18.27 41.89
C ARG A 90 17.54 18.08 40.48
N GLU A 91 16.80 17.34 39.65
CA GLU A 91 17.12 17.12 38.25
C GLU A 91 16.62 18.24 37.32
N GLY A 92 16.18 19.36 37.90
CA GLY A 92 15.71 20.51 37.14
C GLY A 92 14.34 20.36 36.51
N ARG A 93 13.62 19.27 36.82
CA ARG A 93 12.26 19.03 36.32
C ARG A 93 11.22 19.59 37.28
N ASN A 94 10.12 20.09 36.72
CA ASN A 94 8.96 20.45 37.54
C ASN A 94 8.10 19.23 37.81
N PRO A 95 7.74 18.89 39.07
CA PRO A 95 6.80 17.83 39.38
C PRO A 95 5.50 18.02 38.58
N SER A 96 5.11 16.99 37.83
CA SER A 96 3.92 17.05 36.99
C SER A 96 2.65 17.04 37.81
N LYS A 97 1.78 18.04 37.62
CA LYS A 97 0.45 18.06 38.26
C LYS A 97 -0.37 16.82 37.88
N VAL A 98 -0.23 16.36 36.64
CA VAL A 98 -0.93 15.16 36.14
C VAL A 98 -0.48 13.91 36.89
N ASN A 99 0.84 13.74 37.09
CA ASN A 99 1.36 12.60 37.83
C ASN A 99 0.89 12.61 39.28
N LEU A 100 0.84 13.76 39.92
CA LEU A 100 0.34 13.91 41.29
C LEU A 100 -1.16 13.66 41.42
N GLN A 101 -1.95 14.02 40.40
CA GLN A 101 -3.37 13.69 40.33
C GLN A 101 -3.58 12.17 40.16
N VAL A 102 -2.85 11.54 39.24
CA VAL A 102 -2.90 10.08 39.05
C VAL A 102 -2.51 9.34 40.34
N TRP A 103 -1.49 9.84 41.02
CA TRP A 103 -1.08 9.30 42.32
C TRP A 103 -2.20 9.38 43.39
N GLY A 104 -2.81 10.56 43.54
CA GLY A 104 -3.93 10.77 44.44
C GLY A 104 -5.13 9.88 44.12
N GLU A 105 -5.49 9.75 42.86
CA GLU A 105 -6.57 8.86 42.41
C GLU A 105 -6.27 7.39 42.65
N ALA A 106 -5.04 6.94 42.40
CA ALA A 106 -4.62 5.56 42.62
C ALA A 106 -4.76 5.19 44.12
N HIS A 107 -4.39 6.09 45.01
CA HIS A 107 -4.58 5.88 46.43
C HIS A 107 -6.04 5.90 46.87
N ARG A 108 -6.86 6.80 46.30
CA ARG A 108 -8.32 6.80 46.56
C ARG A 108 -9.00 5.50 46.12
N ARG A 109 -8.49 4.89 45.06
CA ARG A 109 -8.96 3.58 44.54
C ARG A 109 -8.39 2.37 45.31
N GLY A 110 -7.56 2.59 46.35
CA GLY A 110 -6.96 1.53 47.13
C GLY A 110 -5.91 0.69 46.39
N MET A 111 -5.28 1.22 45.37
CA MET A 111 -4.21 0.51 44.66
C MET A 111 -3.00 0.27 45.59
N LYS A 112 -2.30 -0.86 45.39
CA LYS A 112 -1.05 -1.14 46.11
C LYS A 112 -0.02 -0.04 45.86
N PRO A 113 0.73 0.44 46.86
CA PRO A 113 1.65 1.58 46.71
C PRO A 113 2.64 1.47 45.55
N GLY A 114 3.21 0.27 45.32
CA GLY A 114 4.11 0.06 44.17
C GLY A 114 3.44 0.27 42.80
N VAL A 115 2.21 -0.26 42.65
CA VAL A 115 1.43 -0.14 41.43
C VAL A 115 1.00 1.32 41.21
N ALA A 116 0.58 2.02 42.28
CA ALA A 116 0.22 3.41 42.24
C ALA A 116 1.42 4.29 41.86
N ARG A 117 2.61 3.99 42.45
CA ARG A 117 3.86 4.67 42.09
C ARG A 117 4.22 4.48 40.64
N ASP A 118 4.19 3.24 40.13
CA ASP A 118 4.57 2.94 38.74
C ASP A 118 3.57 3.58 37.77
N ALA A 119 2.28 3.63 38.10
CA ALA A 119 1.28 4.32 37.29
C ALA A 119 1.46 5.86 37.25
N ALA A 120 1.81 6.45 38.43
CA ALA A 120 1.89 7.91 38.55
C ALA A 120 3.26 8.48 38.18
N PHE A 121 4.34 7.78 38.51
CA PHE A 121 5.72 8.27 38.37
C PHE A 121 6.61 7.37 37.53
N ALA A 122 6.04 6.47 36.76
CA ALA A 122 6.79 5.79 35.71
C ALA A 122 7.50 6.86 34.88
N GLN A 123 8.84 6.83 34.88
CA GLN A 123 9.55 7.73 33.98
C GLN A 123 9.04 7.44 32.56
N PRO A 124 8.64 8.46 31.79
CA PRO A 124 8.47 8.23 30.36
C PRO A 124 9.78 7.60 29.90
N LEU A 125 9.66 6.42 29.27
CA LEU A 125 10.82 5.78 28.64
C LEU A 125 11.52 6.88 27.85
N PRO A 126 12.86 7.03 27.95
CA PRO A 126 13.57 8.08 27.22
C PRO A 126 13.10 7.95 25.76
N ILE A 127 12.78 9.09 25.14
CA ILE A 127 12.39 9.11 23.71
C ILE A 127 13.63 8.60 22.99
N ARG A 128 13.65 7.31 22.69
CA ARG A 128 14.73 6.69 21.93
C ARG A 128 14.70 7.29 20.54
N SER A 129 15.87 7.60 20.00
CA SER A 129 15.98 7.99 18.60
C SER A 129 15.42 6.85 17.72
N ALA A 130 15.02 7.16 16.50
CA ALA A 130 14.58 6.14 15.55
C ALA A 130 15.69 5.08 15.33
N GLU A 131 16.95 5.53 15.33
CA GLU A 131 18.10 4.65 15.18
C GLU A 131 18.26 3.69 16.37
N ASP A 132 18.15 4.18 17.60
CA ASP A 132 18.22 3.34 18.80
C ASP A 132 17.07 2.32 18.84
N ARG A 133 15.85 2.73 18.47
CA ARG A 133 14.71 1.80 18.41
C ARG A 133 14.93 0.71 17.35
N ARG A 134 15.44 1.07 16.17
CA ARG A 134 15.72 0.09 15.11
C ARG A 134 16.77 -0.93 15.52
N ARG A 135 17.81 -0.50 16.26
CA ARG A 135 18.91 -1.35 16.72
C ARG A 135 18.56 -2.21 17.94
N GLU A 136 17.81 -1.67 18.91
CA GLU A 136 17.63 -2.29 20.23
C GLU A 136 16.17 -2.73 20.51
N GLY A 137 15.22 -2.26 19.69
CA GLY A 137 13.79 -2.49 19.94
C GLY A 137 13.28 -1.82 21.23
N PRO A 138 12.03 -2.04 21.61
CA PRO A 138 10.98 -2.57 20.73
C PRO A 138 10.64 -1.59 19.61
N TRP A 139 10.37 -2.14 18.42
CA TRP A 139 10.04 -1.34 17.25
C TRP A 139 8.66 -0.68 17.34
N GLU A 140 8.56 0.54 16.82
CA GLU A 140 7.30 1.14 16.43
C GLU A 140 6.81 0.52 15.10
N TRP A 141 5.55 0.68 14.79
CA TRP A 141 4.95 0.16 13.55
C TRP A 141 5.67 0.66 12.28
N GLN A 142 6.01 1.96 12.28
CA GLN A 142 6.78 2.54 11.20
C GLN A 142 8.16 1.88 11.05
N ASP A 143 8.88 1.66 12.16
CA ASP A 143 10.21 1.02 12.13
C ASP A 143 10.13 -0.38 11.51
N LEU A 144 9.12 -1.19 11.90
CA LEU A 144 8.89 -2.52 11.35
C LEU A 144 8.68 -2.47 9.83
N CYS A 145 7.79 -1.58 9.38
CA CYS A 145 7.47 -1.47 7.95
C CYS A 145 8.67 -0.99 7.12
N GLU A 146 9.42 0.01 7.61
CA GLU A 146 10.59 0.54 6.90
C GLU A 146 11.72 -0.48 6.83
N LEU A 147 12.06 -1.14 7.94
CA LEU A 147 13.08 -2.19 7.96
C LEU A 147 12.73 -3.37 7.07
N TYR A 148 11.44 -3.72 6.99
CA TYR A 148 10.99 -4.75 6.06
C TYR A 148 11.14 -4.32 4.60
N LEU A 149 10.80 -3.07 4.26
CA LEU A 149 11.04 -2.52 2.93
C LEU A 149 12.53 -2.54 2.57
N GLU A 150 13.40 -2.06 3.45
CA GLU A 150 14.86 -2.10 3.25
C GLU A 150 15.35 -3.54 2.96
N LYS A 151 14.77 -4.53 3.62
CA LYS A 151 15.12 -5.95 3.43
C LYS A 151 14.66 -6.54 2.10
N VAL A 152 13.45 -6.21 1.64
CA VAL A 152 12.82 -6.94 0.52
C VAL A 152 12.94 -6.24 -0.82
N LEU A 153 12.95 -4.89 -0.84
CA LEU A 153 12.98 -4.13 -2.09
C LEU A 153 14.18 -4.45 -3.00
N PRO A 154 15.41 -4.66 -2.48
CA PRO A 154 16.54 -5.04 -3.32
C PRO A 154 16.38 -6.39 -4.05
N GLY A 155 15.48 -7.25 -3.55
CA GLY A 155 15.15 -8.53 -4.17
C GLY A 155 14.04 -8.47 -5.21
N PHE A 156 13.39 -7.33 -5.39
CA PHE A 156 12.29 -7.16 -6.34
C PHE A 156 12.76 -6.51 -7.64
N VAL A 157 12.03 -6.80 -8.73
CA VAL A 157 12.19 -6.01 -9.96
C VAL A 157 11.64 -4.59 -9.74
N PRO A 158 12.24 -3.53 -10.37
CA PRO A 158 11.96 -2.13 -10.02
C PRO A 158 10.47 -1.76 -10.00
N ARG A 159 9.71 -2.22 -11.00
CA ARG A 159 8.27 -1.95 -11.07
C ARG A 159 7.51 -2.56 -9.89
N TRP A 160 7.86 -3.77 -9.49
CA TRP A 160 7.22 -4.44 -8.36
C TRP A 160 7.65 -3.84 -7.02
N ALA A 161 8.94 -3.48 -6.89
CA ALA A 161 9.45 -2.76 -5.72
C ALA A 161 8.63 -1.49 -5.44
N THR A 162 8.44 -0.63 -6.46
CA THR A 162 7.66 0.60 -6.32
C THR A 162 6.19 0.33 -5.94
N GLN A 163 5.57 -0.72 -6.49
CA GLN A 163 4.19 -1.06 -6.14
C GLN A 163 4.09 -1.60 -4.72
N PHE A 164 4.96 -2.53 -4.34
CA PHE A 164 4.97 -3.13 -3.01
C PHE A 164 5.22 -2.08 -1.92
N GLU A 165 6.19 -1.19 -2.14
CA GLU A 165 6.45 -0.06 -1.24
C GLU A 165 5.20 0.80 -1.03
N LYS A 166 4.48 1.17 -2.10
CA LYS A 166 3.23 1.92 -2.01
C LYS A 166 2.16 1.18 -1.21
N HIS A 167 2.04 -0.12 -1.38
CA HIS A 167 1.07 -0.92 -0.63
C HIS A 167 1.40 -0.92 0.86
N LEU A 168 2.63 -1.21 1.24
CA LEU A 168 2.99 -1.25 2.67
C LEU A 168 2.95 0.13 3.33
N ARG A 169 3.40 1.19 2.64
CA ARG A 169 3.34 2.56 3.18
C ARG A 169 1.92 3.06 3.46
N ARG A 170 0.89 2.54 2.80
CA ARG A 170 -0.51 2.86 3.12
C ARG A 170 -0.93 2.39 4.51
N ALA A 171 -0.27 1.36 5.03
CA ALA A 171 -0.53 0.89 6.39
C ALA A 171 0.21 1.69 7.47
N VAL A 172 1.09 2.62 7.10
CA VAL A 172 1.80 3.51 8.03
C VAL A 172 1.02 4.83 8.11
N THR A 173 -0.12 4.80 8.78
CA THR A 173 -0.91 6.01 9.03
C THR A 173 -0.33 6.82 10.20
N PRO A 174 -0.61 8.13 10.33
CA PRO A 174 -0.13 8.95 11.44
C PRO A 174 -0.46 8.35 12.82
N GLU A 175 -1.64 7.71 12.96
CA GLU A 175 -2.11 7.11 14.20
C GLU A 175 -1.34 5.84 14.55
N LEU A 176 -0.92 5.07 13.55
CA LEU A 176 -0.22 3.81 13.74
C LEU A 176 1.29 3.96 13.77
N ALA A 177 1.84 4.94 13.08
CA ALA A 177 3.28 5.07 12.85
C ALA A 177 4.12 4.91 14.12
N ARG A 178 3.68 5.56 15.21
CA ARG A 178 4.37 5.54 16.52
C ARG A 178 3.82 4.53 17.52
N LYS A 179 2.81 3.76 17.15
CA LYS A 179 2.30 2.67 17.98
C LYS A 179 3.34 1.55 18.01
N ARG A 180 3.58 0.92 19.18
CA ARG A 180 4.47 -0.24 19.21
C ARG A 180 3.95 -1.32 18.30
N ALA A 181 4.84 -2.02 17.60
CA ALA A 181 4.44 -3.09 16.68
C ALA A 181 3.62 -4.19 17.38
N THR A 182 3.87 -4.43 18.68
CA THR A 182 3.10 -5.36 19.54
C THR A 182 1.70 -4.89 19.87
N ASP A 183 1.46 -3.58 19.83
CA ASP A 183 0.21 -2.97 20.27
C ASP A 183 -0.72 -2.69 19.08
N VAL A 184 -0.21 -2.87 17.85
CA VAL A 184 -1.04 -2.85 16.64
C VAL A 184 -1.89 -4.11 16.62
N ASP A 185 -3.19 -3.93 16.63
CA ASP A 185 -4.16 -5.01 16.69
C ASP A 185 -4.93 -5.19 15.36
N GLN A 186 -5.79 -6.19 15.35
CA GLN A 186 -6.63 -6.48 14.18
C GLN A 186 -7.53 -5.31 13.81
N ALA A 187 -8.13 -4.64 14.80
CA ALA A 187 -9.05 -3.54 14.56
C ALA A 187 -8.35 -2.34 13.90
N ASP A 188 -7.10 -2.06 14.28
CA ASP A 188 -6.27 -1.04 13.64
C ASP A 188 -6.10 -1.31 12.16
N LEU A 189 -5.68 -2.53 11.81
CA LEU A 189 -5.38 -2.89 10.42
C LEU A 189 -6.63 -3.08 9.57
N LEU A 190 -7.76 -3.48 10.17
CA LEU A 190 -9.04 -3.49 9.48
C LEU A 190 -9.51 -2.06 9.13
N ARG A 191 -9.30 -1.08 10.00
CA ARG A 191 -9.56 0.34 9.66
C ARG A 191 -8.71 0.81 8.48
N VAL A 192 -7.43 0.44 8.44
CA VAL A 192 -6.57 0.72 7.28
C VAL A 192 -7.10 0.05 6.02
N ARG A 193 -7.48 -1.22 6.09
CA ARG A 193 -8.09 -1.96 4.98
C ARG A 193 -9.29 -1.22 4.41
N ASP A 194 -10.22 -0.84 5.28
CA ASP A 194 -11.48 -0.22 4.89
C ASP A 194 -11.26 1.19 4.32
N ALA A 195 -10.35 1.97 4.90
CA ALA A 195 -9.95 3.26 4.37
C ALA A 195 -9.30 3.15 2.97
N VAL A 196 -8.43 2.16 2.76
CA VAL A 196 -7.82 1.92 1.45
C VAL A 196 -8.85 1.43 0.43
N ALA A 197 -9.80 0.58 0.83
CA ALA A 197 -10.87 0.13 -0.05
C ALA A 197 -11.78 1.28 -0.51
N ALA A 198 -12.09 2.22 0.39
CA ALA A 198 -12.91 3.39 0.12
C ALA A 198 -12.18 4.44 -0.75
N ASP A 199 -10.89 4.74 -0.43
CA ASP A 199 -10.10 5.74 -1.19
C ASP A 199 -9.65 5.22 -2.55
N ARG A 200 -9.46 3.90 -2.70
CA ARG A 200 -8.93 3.26 -3.91
C ARG A 200 -9.86 2.19 -4.45
N THR A 201 -9.54 0.96 -4.13
CA THR A 201 -10.29 -0.22 -4.60
C THR A 201 -10.13 -1.37 -3.59
N PRO A 202 -11.07 -2.33 -3.55
CA PRO A 202 -10.92 -3.56 -2.75
C PRO A 202 -9.64 -4.35 -3.09
N SER A 203 -9.23 -4.37 -4.36
CA SER A 203 -7.95 -4.96 -4.78
C SER A 203 -6.74 -4.30 -4.12
N ALA A 204 -6.73 -2.96 -4.05
CA ALA A 204 -5.64 -2.23 -3.40
C ALA A 204 -5.58 -2.50 -1.89
N ALA A 205 -6.75 -2.68 -1.25
CA ALA A 205 -6.83 -3.08 0.14
C ALA A 205 -6.27 -4.50 0.35
N ALA A 206 -6.63 -5.46 -0.54
CA ALA A 206 -6.09 -6.82 -0.50
C ALA A 206 -4.57 -6.84 -0.64
N ASP A 207 -4.02 -6.13 -1.63
CA ASP A 207 -2.57 -6.01 -1.83
C ASP A 207 -1.87 -5.36 -0.62
N THR A 208 -2.52 -4.37 0.02
CA THR A 208 -2.01 -3.72 1.24
C THR A 208 -1.97 -4.69 2.40
N MET A 209 -3.04 -5.46 2.63
CA MET A 209 -3.08 -6.46 3.70
C MET A 209 -2.12 -7.62 3.43
N GLU A 210 -1.89 -8.01 2.19
CA GLU A 210 -0.86 -9.00 1.83
C GLU A 210 0.53 -8.49 2.20
N ALA A 211 0.84 -7.23 1.88
CA ALA A 211 2.13 -6.62 2.24
C ALA A 211 2.32 -6.51 3.76
N VAL A 212 1.28 -6.15 4.50
CA VAL A 212 1.27 -6.09 5.97
C VAL A 212 1.52 -7.47 6.58
N ARG A 213 0.80 -8.50 6.13
CA ARG A 213 1.00 -9.89 6.59
C ARG A 213 2.43 -10.34 6.37
N ALA A 214 2.99 -10.05 5.19
CA ALA A 214 4.37 -10.40 4.87
C ALA A 214 5.39 -9.70 5.79
N ALA A 215 5.14 -8.42 6.14
CA ALA A 215 5.99 -7.66 7.06
C ALA A 215 5.93 -8.23 8.49
N LEU A 216 4.73 -8.53 8.99
CA LEU A 216 4.54 -9.13 10.32
C LEU A 216 5.12 -10.56 10.41
N ASP A 217 4.94 -11.38 9.38
CA ASP A 217 5.53 -12.72 9.30
C ASP A 217 7.05 -12.67 9.31
N TRP A 218 7.64 -11.73 8.58
CA TRP A 218 9.08 -11.51 8.60
C TRP A 218 9.55 -11.07 9.98
N ALA A 219 8.90 -10.07 10.58
CA ALA A 219 9.29 -9.54 11.88
C ALA A 219 9.21 -10.62 12.98
N LYS A 220 8.13 -11.43 12.95
CA LYS A 220 7.97 -12.54 13.91
C LYS A 220 9.01 -13.65 13.71
N ARG A 221 9.36 -13.99 12.48
CA ARG A 221 10.29 -15.08 12.18
C ARG A 221 11.75 -14.66 12.33
N ASP A 222 12.12 -13.50 11.77
CA ASP A 222 13.53 -13.12 11.61
C ASP A 222 13.99 -12.11 12.69
N GLN A 223 13.06 -11.35 13.30
CA GLN A 223 13.34 -10.29 14.26
C GLN A 223 12.38 -10.29 15.46
N PRO A 224 12.11 -11.46 16.09
CA PRO A 224 11.05 -11.59 17.08
C PRO A 224 11.28 -10.76 18.34
N ILE A 225 12.55 -10.58 18.75
CA ILE A 225 12.90 -9.84 19.97
C ILE A 225 12.79 -8.34 19.73
N LEU A 226 13.38 -7.82 18.64
CA LEU A 226 13.41 -6.40 18.33
C LEU A 226 12.02 -5.85 17.97
N SER A 227 11.22 -6.63 17.24
CA SER A 227 9.83 -6.28 16.97
C SER A 227 8.91 -6.43 18.19
N GLY A 228 9.35 -7.16 19.23
CA GLY A 228 8.54 -7.53 20.39
C GLY A 228 7.57 -8.69 20.12
N LEU A 229 7.45 -9.18 18.88
CA LEU A 229 6.49 -10.21 18.50
C LEU A 229 6.85 -11.63 18.98
N ALA A 230 8.00 -11.80 19.68
CA ALA A 230 8.37 -13.08 20.28
C ALA A 230 7.27 -13.64 21.22
N ARG A 231 6.60 -12.75 21.96
CA ARG A 231 5.57 -13.08 22.93
C ARG A 231 4.17 -13.24 22.34
N THR A 232 3.97 -12.98 21.05
CA THR A 232 2.69 -13.17 20.36
C THR A 232 2.52 -14.66 20.08
N PRO A 233 1.65 -15.39 20.80
CA PRO A 233 1.60 -16.85 20.69
C PRO A 233 1.10 -17.29 19.32
N TYR A 234 0.14 -16.58 18.76
CA TYR A 234 -0.49 -16.88 17.49
C TYR A 234 -0.39 -15.70 16.51
N PRO A 235 0.01 -15.92 15.25
CA PRO A 235 0.08 -14.86 14.24
C PRO A 235 -1.32 -14.52 13.71
N TRP A 236 -2.13 -13.87 14.55
CA TRP A 236 -3.53 -13.50 14.27
C TRP A 236 -3.76 -12.79 12.93
N TRP A 237 -2.73 -12.13 12.43
CA TRP A 237 -2.80 -11.39 11.15
C TRP A 237 -2.94 -12.30 9.92
N ARG A 238 -2.61 -13.59 10.04
CA ARG A 238 -2.74 -14.54 8.92
C ARG A 238 -4.19 -14.79 8.58
N ASP A 239 -5.03 -14.95 9.59
CA ASP A 239 -6.46 -15.22 9.42
C ASP A 239 -7.29 -13.95 9.60
N GLY A 240 -6.89 -13.07 10.51
CA GLY A 240 -7.65 -11.86 10.88
C GLY A 240 -7.59 -10.73 9.84
N LEU A 241 -6.66 -10.74 8.89
CA LEU A 241 -6.55 -9.72 7.85
C LEU A 241 -7.01 -10.21 6.48
N HIS A 242 -7.96 -11.11 6.46
CA HIS A 242 -8.56 -11.55 5.21
C HIS A 242 -9.32 -10.40 4.54
N VAL A 243 -9.21 -10.28 3.22
CA VAL A 243 -10.00 -9.37 2.40
C VAL A 243 -10.86 -10.22 1.50
N ASP A 244 -12.16 -10.15 1.70
CA ASP A 244 -13.14 -10.84 0.88
C ASP A 244 -13.22 -10.16 -0.49
N TRP A 245 -12.18 -10.36 -1.28
CA TRP A 245 -12.11 -9.85 -2.64
C TRP A 245 -11.51 -10.90 -3.56
N SER A 246 -12.29 -11.31 -4.53
CA SER A 246 -11.81 -12.07 -5.67
C SER A 246 -11.91 -11.22 -6.93
N SER A 247 -10.91 -11.32 -7.81
CA SER A 247 -11.06 -10.71 -9.13
C SER A 247 -12.16 -11.46 -9.88
N THR A 248 -13.30 -10.83 -10.05
CA THR A 248 -14.32 -11.37 -10.95
C THR A 248 -13.73 -11.36 -12.36
N PRO A 249 -13.56 -12.53 -13.01
CA PRO A 249 -13.15 -12.58 -14.39
C PRO A 249 -14.14 -11.75 -15.21
N ARG A 250 -13.65 -10.88 -16.10
CA ARG A 250 -14.55 -10.22 -17.02
C ARG A 250 -15.21 -11.29 -17.91
N GLU A 251 -16.51 -11.33 -17.92
CA GLU A 251 -17.27 -12.28 -18.73
C GLU A 251 -17.19 -11.93 -20.21
N HIS A 252 -17.16 -10.62 -20.54
CA HIS A 252 -17.11 -10.17 -21.90
C HIS A 252 -15.73 -10.42 -22.56
N THR A 253 -15.77 -11.11 -23.69
CA THR A 253 -14.68 -11.20 -24.66
C THR A 253 -15.11 -10.43 -25.90
N PRO A 254 -14.39 -9.37 -26.30
CA PRO A 254 -14.80 -8.57 -27.43
C PRO A 254 -14.78 -9.40 -28.72
N THR A 255 -15.76 -9.20 -29.58
CA THR A 255 -15.80 -9.75 -30.91
C THR A 255 -14.76 -9.10 -31.82
N VAL A 256 -14.39 -9.71 -32.94
CA VAL A 256 -13.51 -9.07 -33.94
C VAL A 256 -14.11 -7.75 -34.41
N ALA A 257 -15.44 -7.68 -34.61
CA ALA A 257 -16.13 -6.48 -34.99
C ALA A 257 -15.99 -5.35 -33.95
N GLU A 258 -16.09 -5.65 -32.64
CA GLU A 258 -15.87 -4.64 -31.59
C GLU A 258 -14.43 -4.15 -31.55
N LEU A 259 -13.46 -5.04 -31.79
CA LEU A 259 -12.04 -4.66 -31.89
C LEU A 259 -11.81 -3.67 -33.04
N VAL A 260 -12.29 -3.98 -34.23
CA VAL A 260 -12.06 -3.14 -35.41
C VAL A 260 -12.85 -1.84 -35.37
N ARG A 261 -14.08 -1.83 -34.82
CA ARG A 261 -14.79 -0.57 -34.54
C ARG A 261 -13.98 0.33 -33.61
N THR A 262 -13.35 -0.23 -32.60
CA THR A 262 -12.48 0.55 -31.68
C THR A 262 -11.29 1.16 -32.44
N LEU A 263 -10.70 0.43 -33.41
CA LEU A 263 -9.63 0.96 -34.28
C LEU A 263 -10.15 2.15 -35.10
N ILE A 264 -11.30 2.00 -35.76
CA ILE A 264 -11.93 3.03 -36.61
C ILE A 264 -12.22 4.29 -35.81
N ILE A 265 -12.88 4.16 -34.63
CA ILE A 265 -13.20 5.34 -33.81
C ILE A 265 -11.93 6.01 -33.24
N ALA A 266 -10.89 5.24 -32.91
CA ALA A 266 -9.63 5.80 -32.43
C ALA A 266 -8.88 6.60 -33.52
N GLU A 267 -8.95 6.18 -34.79
CA GLU A 267 -8.40 6.89 -35.91
C GLU A 267 -9.20 8.16 -36.23
N ARG A 268 -10.53 8.10 -36.18
CA ARG A 268 -11.40 9.25 -36.48
C ARG A 268 -11.38 10.31 -35.36
N HIS A 269 -11.35 9.88 -34.11
CA HIS A 269 -11.46 10.75 -32.96
C HIS A 269 -10.11 10.89 -32.23
N ARG A 270 -9.14 11.48 -32.91
CA ARG A 270 -7.77 11.65 -32.37
C ARG A 270 -7.68 12.66 -31.24
N SER A 271 -8.55 13.68 -31.27
CA SER A 271 -8.62 14.76 -30.27
C SER A 271 -9.85 14.58 -29.40
N LEU A 272 -9.69 13.96 -28.24
CA LEU A 272 -10.77 13.64 -27.30
C LEU A 272 -10.45 14.14 -25.88
N GLY A 273 -11.51 14.43 -25.11
CA GLY A 273 -11.42 14.65 -23.67
C GLY A 273 -10.65 15.90 -23.27
N GLY A 274 -10.76 17.01 -24.02
CA GLY A 274 -10.14 18.29 -23.65
C GLY A 274 -8.61 18.26 -23.66
N THR A 275 -7.99 17.24 -24.26
CA THR A 275 -6.54 17.18 -24.40
C THR A 275 -6.09 18.12 -25.53
N ALA A 276 -5.11 18.98 -25.24
CA ALA A 276 -4.54 19.90 -26.23
C ALA A 276 -3.78 19.22 -27.39
N LYS A 277 -3.61 17.91 -27.32
CA LYS A 277 -2.80 17.15 -28.29
C LYS A 277 -3.56 15.92 -28.78
N GLU A 278 -3.58 15.73 -30.07
CA GLU A 278 -4.14 14.55 -30.73
C GLU A 278 -3.49 13.24 -30.27
N THR A 279 -4.17 12.12 -30.46
CA THR A 279 -3.57 10.78 -30.29
C THR A 279 -2.42 10.63 -31.31
N SER A 280 -1.21 10.25 -30.83
CA SER A 280 -0.03 10.16 -31.70
C SER A 280 -0.09 8.96 -32.63
N GLU A 281 0.63 9.07 -33.78
CA GLU A 281 0.81 7.98 -34.74
C GLU A 281 1.33 6.69 -34.03
N GLY A 282 2.34 6.82 -33.18
CA GLY A 282 2.87 5.66 -32.45
C GLY A 282 1.87 5.03 -31.48
N MET A 283 0.91 5.80 -30.92
CA MET A 283 -0.16 5.27 -30.09
C MET A 283 -1.20 4.49 -30.92
N LEU A 284 -1.58 5.02 -32.07
CA LEU A 284 -2.49 4.33 -33.01
C LEU A 284 -1.83 3.07 -33.58
N ALA A 285 -0.57 3.15 -33.98
CA ALA A 285 0.21 1.99 -34.42
C ALA A 285 0.30 0.91 -33.32
N ALA A 286 0.48 1.31 -32.05
CA ALA A 286 0.50 0.38 -30.92
C ALA A 286 -0.88 -0.27 -30.69
N LEU A 287 -1.98 0.47 -30.84
CA LEU A 287 -3.33 -0.07 -30.74
C LEU A 287 -3.58 -1.13 -31.84
N TRP A 288 -3.24 -0.82 -33.08
CA TRP A 288 -3.28 -1.77 -34.17
C TRP A 288 -2.37 -2.98 -33.92
N GLY A 289 -1.14 -2.74 -33.49
CA GLY A 289 -0.20 -3.81 -33.16
C GLY A 289 -0.73 -4.79 -32.12
N ILE A 290 -1.47 -4.31 -31.10
CA ILE A 290 -2.10 -5.16 -30.11
C ILE A 290 -3.20 -6.02 -30.75
N VAL A 291 -4.07 -5.40 -31.56
CA VAL A 291 -5.16 -6.13 -32.21
C VAL A 291 -4.61 -7.17 -33.20
N LEU A 292 -3.65 -6.79 -34.04
CA LEU A 292 -3.07 -7.67 -35.05
C LEU A 292 -2.25 -8.83 -34.45
N THR A 293 -1.57 -8.61 -33.31
CA THR A 293 -0.63 -9.62 -32.78
C THR A 293 -1.10 -10.34 -31.53
N GLY A 294 -2.10 -9.81 -30.83
CA GLY A 294 -2.53 -10.34 -29.54
C GLY A 294 -1.46 -10.28 -28.45
N GLN A 295 -0.38 -9.51 -28.61
CA GLN A 295 0.68 -9.46 -27.63
C GLN A 295 0.30 -8.61 -26.40
N ARG A 296 0.94 -8.88 -25.25
CA ARG A 296 0.71 -8.05 -24.04
C ARG A 296 1.13 -6.62 -24.32
N ALA A 297 0.32 -5.65 -23.92
CA ALA A 297 0.61 -4.23 -24.17
C ALA A 297 2.03 -3.82 -23.75
N SER A 298 2.52 -4.36 -22.60
CA SER A 298 3.87 -4.06 -22.11
C SER A 298 4.99 -4.65 -23.00
N ALA A 299 4.78 -5.81 -23.59
CA ALA A 299 5.76 -6.42 -24.50
C ALA A 299 5.71 -5.72 -25.86
N LEU A 300 4.50 -5.55 -26.42
CA LEU A 300 4.33 -4.91 -27.72
C LEU A 300 4.89 -3.49 -27.76
N THR A 301 4.49 -2.63 -26.81
CA THR A 301 4.94 -1.23 -26.83
C THR A 301 6.46 -1.09 -26.65
N ALA A 302 7.10 -2.05 -26.00
CA ALA A 302 8.55 -2.08 -25.82
C ALA A 302 9.32 -2.74 -26.99
N THR A 303 8.64 -3.13 -28.08
CA THR A 303 9.29 -3.76 -29.25
C THR A 303 10.32 -2.82 -29.86
N LYS A 304 11.57 -3.29 -29.94
CA LYS A 304 12.69 -2.54 -30.53
C LYS A 304 12.84 -2.87 -32.00
N ARG A 305 13.18 -1.89 -32.83
CA ARG A 305 13.47 -2.13 -34.24
C ARG A 305 14.60 -3.15 -34.46
N ALA A 306 15.60 -3.13 -33.58
CA ALA A 306 16.72 -4.10 -33.61
C ALA A 306 16.31 -5.56 -33.37
N THR A 307 15.10 -5.79 -32.82
CA THR A 307 14.58 -7.16 -32.55
C THR A 307 13.55 -7.61 -33.60
N VAL A 308 13.38 -6.84 -34.66
CA VAL A 308 12.54 -7.12 -35.81
C VAL A 308 13.43 -7.51 -36.99
N ARG A 309 13.20 -8.70 -37.54
CA ARG A 309 14.03 -9.24 -38.66
C ARG A 309 13.16 -9.81 -39.73
N ALA A 310 13.60 -9.66 -41.00
CA ALA A 310 12.97 -10.41 -42.09
C ALA A 310 13.03 -11.91 -41.84
N TRP A 311 12.04 -12.64 -42.28
CA TRP A 311 12.03 -14.09 -42.25
C TRP A 311 12.48 -14.65 -43.60
N PRO A 312 13.72 -15.17 -43.74
CA PRO A 312 14.27 -15.58 -45.01
C PRO A 312 13.44 -16.64 -45.73
N GLU A 313 12.86 -17.60 -44.97
CA GLU A 313 12.09 -18.71 -45.50
C GLU A 313 10.67 -18.32 -45.96
N ARG A 314 10.22 -17.12 -45.57
CA ARG A 314 8.90 -16.58 -45.95
C ARG A 314 9.02 -15.12 -46.39
N PRO A 315 9.26 -14.84 -47.72
CA PRO A 315 9.41 -13.47 -48.23
C PRO A 315 8.25 -12.56 -47.82
N GLY A 316 8.57 -11.34 -47.39
CA GLY A 316 7.61 -10.36 -46.92
C GLY A 316 7.22 -10.47 -45.47
N TRP A 317 7.48 -11.60 -44.83
CA TRP A 317 7.24 -11.77 -43.40
C TRP A 317 8.37 -11.23 -42.54
N GLN A 318 8.03 -10.83 -41.27
CA GLN A 318 9.01 -10.48 -40.24
C GLN A 318 8.83 -11.36 -39.02
N ILE A 319 9.92 -11.57 -38.31
CA ILE A 319 9.91 -12.21 -36.99
C ILE A 319 10.18 -11.14 -35.96
N TRP A 320 9.23 -10.90 -35.06
CA TRP A 320 9.39 -10.02 -33.92
C TRP A 320 9.77 -10.83 -32.70
N THR A 321 10.83 -10.42 -32.01
CA THR A 321 11.39 -11.19 -30.91
C THR A 321 11.43 -10.34 -29.63
N TRP A 322 11.02 -10.94 -28.54
CA TRP A 322 11.13 -10.38 -27.20
C TRP A 322 12.02 -11.26 -26.34
N THR A 323 12.94 -10.65 -25.61
CA THR A 323 13.82 -11.33 -24.66
C THR A 323 13.01 -11.81 -23.44
N ALA A 324 13.59 -12.70 -22.66
CA ALA A 324 13.00 -13.15 -21.41
C ALA A 324 12.68 -11.98 -20.43
N ALA A 325 13.49 -10.93 -20.44
CA ALA A 325 13.29 -9.75 -19.60
C ALA A 325 12.09 -8.88 -20.05
N GLU A 326 11.80 -8.86 -21.34
CA GLU A 326 10.67 -8.11 -21.93
C GLU A 326 9.34 -8.84 -21.80
N MET A 327 9.39 -10.15 -21.56
CA MET A 327 8.20 -10.94 -21.29
C MET A 327 7.78 -10.80 -19.81
N LYS A 328 6.54 -11.23 -19.46
CA LYS A 328 6.08 -11.21 -18.06
C LYS A 328 6.98 -12.10 -17.20
N GLY A 329 7.96 -11.46 -16.55
CA GLY A 329 8.90 -12.08 -15.63
C GLY A 329 8.34 -12.28 -14.22
N PRO A 330 9.08 -12.96 -13.35
CA PRO A 330 8.75 -13.09 -11.95
C PRO A 330 8.83 -11.73 -11.24
N LYS A 331 8.11 -11.59 -10.12
CA LYS A 331 8.15 -10.39 -9.26
C LYS A 331 9.51 -10.21 -8.57
N SER A 332 10.22 -11.32 -8.30
CA SER A 332 11.54 -11.35 -7.65
C SER A 332 12.66 -11.52 -8.67
N ALA A 333 13.71 -10.70 -8.55
CA ALA A 333 14.93 -10.83 -9.35
C ALA A 333 15.67 -12.16 -9.11
N LYS A 334 15.48 -12.76 -7.93
CA LYS A 334 16.11 -14.05 -7.55
C LYS A 334 15.31 -15.28 -7.99
N SER A 335 14.17 -15.10 -8.65
CA SER A 335 13.35 -16.25 -9.06
C SER A 335 14.03 -17.07 -10.16
N LYS A 336 14.24 -18.34 -9.90
CA LYS A 336 14.73 -19.33 -10.89
C LYS A 336 13.73 -19.61 -12.02
N LYS A 337 12.47 -19.15 -11.91
CA LYS A 337 11.46 -19.28 -12.98
C LYS A 337 11.67 -18.15 -14.00
N ALA A 338 12.73 -18.24 -14.78
CA ALA A 338 12.97 -17.29 -15.85
C ALA A 338 11.81 -17.29 -16.86
N ALA A 339 11.38 -16.09 -17.27
CA ALA A 339 10.56 -15.96 -18.46
C ALA A 339 11.35 -16.51 -19.65
N ARG A 340 10.66 -17.08 -20.65
CA ARG A 340 11.30 -17.55 -21.90
C ARG A 340 11.25 -16.44 -22.95
N PRO A 341 12.26 -16.31 -23.80
CA PRO A 341 12.15 -15.44 -24.97
C PRO A 341 10.99 -15.89 -25.83
N HIS A 342 10.41 -14.96 -26.56
CA HIS A 342 9.24 -15.20 -27.39
C HIS A 342 9.44 -14.59 -28.78
N ALA A 343 9.06 -15.31 -29.82
CA ALA A 343 9.10 -14.84 -31.19
C ALA A 343 7.72 -15.05 -31.84
N VAL A 344 7.27 -14.07 -32.62
CA VAL A 344 6.02 -14.11 -33.37
C VAL A 344 6.29 -13.71 -34.80
N PRO A 345 5.91 -14.54 -35.79
CA PRO A 345 5.96 -14.15 -37.20
C PRO A 345 4.80 -13.20 -37.52
N ILE A 346 5.09 -12.14 -38.24
CA ILE A 346 4.13 -11.09 -38.62
C ILE A 346 3.98 -11.11 -40.13
N PRO A 347 2.75 -11.31 -40.66
CA PRO A 347 2.49 -11.38 -42.08
C PRO A 347 2.60 -10.01 -42.77
N PRO A 348 2.87 -9.95 -44.10
CA PRO A 348 3.05 -8.71 -44.84
C PRO A 348 1.84 -7.79 -44.78
N GLU A 349 0.62 -8.32 -44.73
CA GLU A 349 -0.61 -7.53 -44.62
C GLU A 349 -0.66 -6.72 -43.31
N ALA A 350 -0.25 -7.31 -42.19
CA ALA A 350 -0.15 -6.61 -40.92
C ALA A 350 0.92 -5.53 -40.94
N LEU A 351 2.06 -5.82 -41.61
CA LEU A 351 3.15 -4.85 -41.77
C LEU A 351 2.72 -3.65 -42.64
N ALA A 352 1.95 -3.90 -43.70
CA ALA A 352 1.38 -2.86 -44.56
C ALA A 352 0.46 -1.90 -43.80
N VAL A 353 -0.38 -2.46 -42.91
CA VAL A 353 -1.23 -1.64 -42.03
C VAL A 353 -0.40 -0.77 -41.08
N LEU A 354 0.61 -1.35 -40.42
CA LEU A 354 1.46 -0.60 -39.49
C LEU A 354 2.31 0.47 -40.20
N ALA A 355 2.68 0.25 -41.45
CA ALA A 355 3.43 1.24 -42.27
C ALA A 355 2.62 2.50 -42.63
N ARG A 356 1.29 2.47 -42.49
CA ARG A 356 0.45 3.67 -42.71
C ARG A 356 0.72 4.77 -41.68
N PHE A 357 1.19 4.41 -40.50
CA PHE A 357 1.44 5.33 -39.39
C PHE A 357 2.82 5.97 -39.54
N LYS A 358 2.85 7.30 -39.64
CA LYS A 358 4.08 8.08 -39.77
C LYS A 358 4.80 8.18 -38.40
N THR A 359 5.44 7.09 -38.00
CA THR A 359 6.27 7.06 -36.80
C THR A 359 7.70 7.49 -37.11
N ASP A 360 8.41 8.04 -36.10
CA ASP A 360 9.81 8.43 -36.22
C ASP A 360 10.69 7.20 -36.56
N PRO A 361 11.33 7.19 -37.77
CA PRO A 361 12.17 6.07 -38.20
C PRO A 361 13.45 5.92 -37.36
N GLU A 362 13.96 7.03 -36.81
CA GLU A 362 15.17 7.05 -35.98
C GLU A 362 14.91 6.56 -34.55
N SER A 363 13.66 6.41 -34.18
CA SER A 363 13.32 5.87 -32.88
C SER A 363 13.79 4.40 -32.72
N PRO A 364 14.45 4.03 -31.63
CA PRO A 364 14.82 2.64 -31.38
C PRO A 364 13.61 1.71 -31.19
N PHE A 365 12.41 2.28 -30.97
CA PHE A 365 11.17 1.52 -30.75
C PHE A 365 10.29 1.53 -32.00
N LEU A 366 9.60 0.42 -32.21
CA LEU A 366 8.64 0.29 -33.30
C LEU A 366 7.39 1.16 -33.07
N PHE A 367 7.04 1.39 -31.81
CA PHE A 367 5.92 2.20 -31.35
C PHE A 367 6.40 3.38 -30.50
N PRO A 368 6.96 4.43 -31.14
CA PRO A 368 7.55 5.55 -30.40
C PRO A 368 6.48 6.43 -29.76
N SER A 369 6.80 6.94 -28.58
CA SER A 369 6.00 7.98 -27.95
C SER A 369 6.37 9.35 -28.53
N ARG A 370 5.62 10.39 -28.13
CA ARG A 370 5.98 11.79 -28.45
C ARG A 370 7.26 12.27 -27.76
N VAL A 371 7.72 11.55 -26.75
CA VAL A 371 8.99 11.83 -26.07
C VAL A 371 10.08 11.08 -26.81
N SER A 372 11.02 11.82 -27.37
CA SER A 372 12.14 11.25 -28.11
C SER A 372 12.85 10.14 -27.34
N GLY A 373 13.22 9.07 -28.02
CA GLY A 373 13.92 7.92 -27.45
C GLY A 373 13.06 7.06 -26.49
N LYS A 374 11.73 7.28 -26.42
CA LYS A 374 10.84 6.48 -25.56
C LYS A 374 9.71 5.81 -26.35
N ALA A 375 9.36 4.61 -25.92
CA ALA A 375 8.20 3.89 -26.42
C ALA A 375 6.89 4.45 -25.87
N VAL A 376 5.79 4.14 -26.53
CA VAL A 376 4.44 4.33 -25.98
C VAL A 376 4.30 3.57 -24.66
N TYR A 377 3.76 4.23 -23.65
CA TYR A 377 3.49 3.55 -22.37
C TYR A 377 2.22 2.69 -22.46
N PRO A 378 2.23 1.47 -21.90
CA PRO A 378 1.04 0.61 -21.85
C PRO A 378 -0.17 1.28 -21.20
N THR A 379 0.07 2.12 -20.17
CA THR A 379 -0.99 2.91 -19.51
C THR A 379 -1.60 3.97 -20.43
N GLY A 380 -0.87 4.43 -21.45
CA GLY A 380 -1.39 5.36 -22.46
C GLY A 380 -2.51 4.74 -23.29
N LEU A 381 -2.41 3.44 -23.60
CA LEU A 381 -3.50 2.70 -24.25
C LEU A 381 -4.75 2.61 -23.38
N THR A 382 -4.58 2.31 -22.09
CA THR A 382 -5.70 2.32 -21.14
C THR A 382 -6.35 3.69 -21.04
N GLN A 383 -5.55 4.76 -21.04
CA GLN A 383 -6.05 6.12 -21.05
C GLN A 383 -6.76 6.48 -22.37
N LEU A 384 -6.30 5.96 -23.51
CA LEU A 384 -6.98 6.12 -24.79
C LEU A 384 -8.37 5.48 -24.73
N PHE A 385 -8.49 4.25 -24.21
CA PHE A 385 -9.77 3.59 -24.02
C PHE A 385 -10.71 4.38 -23.10
N GLY A 386 -10.22 4.89 -21.97
CA GLY A 386 -11.01 5.74 -21.08
C GLY A 386 -11.53 6.99 -21.81
N ARG A 387 -10.71 7.64 -22.64
CA ARG A 387 -11.16 8.79 -23.43
C ARG A 387 -12.21 8.41 -24.46
N LEU A 388 -12.07 7.28 -25.13
CA LEU A 388 -13.06 6.77 -26.09
C LEU A 388 -14.40 6.43 -25.42
N GLN A 389 -14.38 6.05 -24.14
CA GLN A 389 -15.53 5.78 -23.30
C GLN A 389 -16.07 7.02 -22.57
N GLY A 390 -15.58 8.21 -22.90
CA GLY A 390 -16.05 9.45 -22.28
C GLY A 390 -15.62 9.60 -20.80
N ASP A 391 -14.64 8.81 -20.30
CA ASP A 391 -14.20 8.87 -18.91
C ASP A 391 -13.56 10.24 -18.60
N PRO A 392 -14.15 11.03 -17.67
CA PRO A 392 -13.62 12.32 -17.28
C PRO A 392 -12.25 12.24 -16.58
N LYS A 393 -11.85 11.07 -16.09
CA LYS A 393 -10.56 10.84 -15.43
C LYS A 393 -9.40 10.61 -16.40
N GLY A 394 -9.61 10.65 -17.69
CA GLY A 394 -8.59 10.43 -18.73
C GLY A 394 -7.45 11.46 -18.77
N GLY A 395 -7.41 12.44 -17.87
CA GLY A 395 -6.37 13.47 -17.75
C GLY A 395 -5.31 13.18 -16.69
N ARG A 396 -4.09 13.67 -16.92
CA ARG A 396 -2.99 13.62 -15.93
C ARG A 396 -3.39 14.37 -14.65
N GLY A 397 -3.44 13.67 -13.51
CA GLY A 397 -3.63 14.28 -12.20
C GLY A 397 -5.05 14.18 -11.63
N GLY A 398 -5.94 13.37 -12.21
CA GLY A 398 -7.26 13.13 -11.61
C GLY A 398 -8.19 14.34 -11.54
N LYS A 399 -7.87 15.43 -12.23
CA LYS A 399 -8.78 16.57 -12.40
C LYS A 399 -9.90 16.12 -13.32
N VAL A 400 -11.10 16.01 -12.75
CA VAL A 400 -12.34 15.85 -13.50
C VAL A 400 -12.44 17.07 -14.42
N THR A 401 -12.34 16.86 -15.73
CA THR A 401 -12.71 17.91 -16.68
C THR A 401 -14.23 17.98 -16.66
N GLU A 402 -14.78 19.16 -16.47
CA GLU A 402 -16.23 19.44 -16.39
C GLU A 402 -17.04 19.10 -17.65
N ARG A 403 -16.39 18.57 -18.67
CA ARG A 403 -17.03 18.09 -19.91
C ARG A 403 -16.72 16.61 -20.07
N PRO A 404 -17.65 15.71 -19.69
CA PRO A 404 -17.57 14.32 -20.12
C PRO A 404 -17.56 14.32 -21.66
N GLY A 405 -16.56 13.67 -22.24
CA GLY A 405 -16.58 13.39 -23.67
C GLY A 405 -17.78 12.50 -24.03
N ALA A 406 -18.17 12.48 -25.29
CA ALA A 406 -19.14 11.50 -25.75
C ALA A 406 -18.59 10.08 -25.53
N ASP A 407 -19.41 9.18 -24.99
CA ASP A 407 -19.08 7.77 -24.92
C ASP A 407 -19.18 7.15 -26.33
N LEU A 408 -18.06 7.11 -27.03
CA LEU A 408 -17.99 6.56 -28.38
C LEU A 408 -18.14 5.02 -28.39
N PHE A 409 -17.84 4.34 -27.29
CA PHE A 409 -18.08 2.91 -27.19
C PHE A 409 -19.59 2.64 -27.20
N ALA A 410 -20.36 3.34 -26.39
CA ALA A 410 -21.81 3.24 -26.39
C ALA A 410 -22.41 3.66 -27.73
N ALA A 411 -21.92 4.77 -28.31
CA ALA A 411 -22.41 5.28 -29.61
C ALA A 411 -22.19 4.33 -30.79
N HIS A 412 -21.20 3.44 -30.70
CA HIS A 412 -20.85 2.46 -31.74
C HIS A 412 -21.11 1.01 -31.33
N ASP A 413 -21.92 0.80 -30.30
CA ASP A 413 -22.31 -0.53 -29.80
C ASP A 413 -21.08 -1.41 -29.51
N ILE A 414 -20.13 -0.85 -28.76
CA ILE A 414 -18.93 -1.52 -28.29
C ILE A 414 -19.03 -1.70 -26.79
N ARG A 415 -19.06 -2.93 -26.31
CA ARG A 415 -18.97 -3.21 -24.87
C ARG A 415 -17.55 -2.96 -24.36
N ALA A 416 -17.42 -2.45 -23.14
CA ALA A 416 -16.12 -2.11 -22.55
C ALA A 416 -15.16 -3.31 -22.53
N TRP A 417 -13.97 -3.14 -23.11
CA TRP A 417 -12.89 -4.12 -23.13
C TRP A 417 -11.52 -3.44 -22.88
N THR A 418 -10.49 -4.23 -22.68
CA THR A 418 -9.12 -3.74 -22.47
C THR A 418 -8.15 -4.39 -23.44
N PRO A 419 -6.96 -3.80 -23.66
CA PRO A 419 -5.92 -4.39 -24.50
C PRO A 419 -5.55 -5.84 -24.15
N HIS A 420 -5.85 -6.29 -22.94
CA HIS A 420 -5.63 -7.69 -22.56
C HIS A 420 -6.69 -8.65 -23.11
N ASP A 421 -7.91 -8.15 -23.35
CA ASP A 421 -9.03 -9.00 -23.79
C ASP A 421 -8.89 -9.43 -25.25
N VAL A 422 -8.15 -8.68 -26.11
CA VAL A 422 -7.78 -9.12 -27.47
C VAL A 422 -7.16 -10.51 -27.48
N ARG A 423 -6.39 -10.84 -26.45
CA ARG A 423 -5.74 -12.16 -26.35
C ARG A 423 -6.74 -13.31 -26.17
N ARG A 424 -7.87 -13.00 -25.53
CA ARG A 424 -8.98 -13.96 -25.39
C ARG A 424 -9.68 -14.14 -26.74
N THR A 425 -9.95 -13.04 -27.44
CA THR A 425 -10.58 -13.07 -28.76
C THR A 425 -9.74 -13.85 -29.75
N LEU A 426 -8.43 -13.55 -29.84
CA LEU A 426 -7.51 -14.30 -30.72
C LEU A 426 -7.44 -15.78 -30.37
N GLY A 427 -7.31 -16.09 -29.07
CA GLY A 427 -7.28 -17.48 -28.61
C GLY A 427 -8.55 -18.24 -28.95
N THR A 428 -9.71 -17.65 -28.70
CA THR A 428 -11.02 -18.23 -29.02
C THR A 428 -11.23 -18.37 -30.53
N PHE A 429 -10.84 -17.35 -31.31
CA PHE A 429 -10.93 -17.40 -32.76
C PHE A 429 -10.14 -18.58 -33.34
N LEU A 430 -8.86 -18.69 -32.95
CA LEU A 430 -8.02 -19.78 -33.46
C LEU A 430 -8.44 -21.16 -32.95
N ASP A 431 -9.06 -21.23 -31.78
CA ASP A 431 -9.63 -22.47 -31.27
C ASP A 431 -10.83 -22.93 -32.13
N LEU A 432 -11.72 -22.02 -32.47
CA LEU A 432 -12.85 -22.23 -33.37
C LEU A 432 -12.39 -22.70 -34.78
N GLU A 433 -11.30 -22.10 -35.27
CA GLU A 433 -10.66 -22.48 -36.54
C GLU A 433 -9.82 -23.77 -36.43
N LYS A 434 -9.92 -24.51 -35.33
CA LYS A 434 -9.16 -25.75 -35.05
C LYS A 434 -7.64 -25.57 -34.98
N LEU A 435 -7.19 -24.33 -34.77
CA LEU A 435 -5.78 -23.96 -34.60
C LEU A 435 -5.45 -23.50 -33.17
N GLY A 436 -6.12 -24.05 -32.15
CA GLY A 436 -5.93 -23.69 -30.74
C GLY A 436 -4.48 -23.81 -30.26
N GLY A 437 -3.72 -24.80 -30.82
CA GLY A 437 -2.28 -24.91 -30.58
C GLY A 437 -1.47 -23.72 -31.08
N ALA A 438 -1.84 -23.12 -32.20
CA ALA A 438 -1.24 -21.87 -32.72
C ALA A 438 -1.57 -20.69 -31.80
N GLY A 439 -2.83 -20.56 -31.36
CA GLY A 439 -3.26 -19.53 -30.41
C GLY A 439 -2.45 -19.54 -29.12
N SER A 440 -2.30 -20.70 -28.50
CA SER A 440 -1.48 -20.87 -27.29
C SER A 440 -0.01 -20.51 -27.53
N ALA A 441 0.55 -20.88 -28.69
CA ALA A 441 1.93 -20.59 -29.05
C ALA A 441 2.16 -19.09 -29.33
N ILE A 442 1.26 -18.42 -30.07
CA ILE A 442 1.30 -16.97 -30.35
C ILE A 442 1.19 -16.18 -29.05
N LEU A 443 0.32 -16.59 -28.14
CA LEU A 443 0.06 -15.91 -26.87
C LEU A 443 1.11 -16.20 -25.79
N ALA A 444 2.08 -17.09 -26.04
CA ALA A 444 3.03 -17.56 -25.04
C ALA A 444 2.34 -18.03 -23.74
N HIS A 445 1.21 -18.71 -23.87
CA HIS A 445 0.54 -19.31 -22.72
C HIS A 445 1.36 -20.51 -22.25
N LYS A 446 1.50 -20.66 -20.92
CA LYS A 446 1.92 -21.93 -20.35
C LYS A 446 0.74 -22.88 -20.45
N ALA A 447 0.99 -24.11 -20.87
CA ALA A 447 -0.02 -25.16 -20.71
C ALA A 447 -0.49 -25.14 -19.25
N SER A 448 -1.73 -24.78 -19.02
CA SER A 448 -2.32 -24.82 -17.68
C SER A 448 -2.73 -26.26 -17.43
N ALA A 449 -2.38 -26.83 -16.30
CA ALA A 449 -2.91 -28.09 -15.86
C ALA A 449 -4.43 -27.97 -15.67
N ARG A 450 -5.20 -28.26 -16.70
CA ARG A 450 -6.63 -28.56 -16.56
C ARG A 450 -6.73 -30.00 -16.06
N THR A 451 -7.68 -30.28 -15.21
CA THR A 451 -7.98 -31.63 -14.73
C THR A 451 -8.76 -32.39 -15.82
N GLY A 452 -8.30 -33.60 -16.20
CA GLY A 452 -8.96 -34.47 -17.18
C GLY A 452 -8.03 -34.97 -18.29
N ALA A 453 -8.55 -35.79 -19.20
CA ALA A 453 -7.79 -36.40 -20.31
C ALA A 453 -7.10 -35.37 -21.25
N ASP A 454 -7.67 -34.13 -21.35
CA ASP A 454 -7.05 -33.04 -22.11
C ASP A 454 -5.85 -32.45 -21.37
N ALA A 455 -5.84 -32.48 -20.03
CA ALA A 455 -4.70 -32.06 -19.23
C ALA A 455 -3.51 -33.02 -19.38
N GLU A 456 -3.74 -34.31 -19.50
CA GLU A 456 -2.67 -35.28 -19.74
C GLU A 456 -2.09 -35.14 -21.16
N ARG A 457 -2.91 -34.85 -22.16
CA ARG A 457 -2.44 -34.54 -23.52
C ARG A 457 -1.65 -33.21 -23.57
N GLU A 458 -2.12 -32.17 -22.89
CA GLU A 458 -1.39 -30.88 -22.76
C GLU A 458 -0.10 -31.06 -21.93
N LEU A 459 -0.13 -31.88 -20.88
CA LEU A 459 1.04 -32.19 -20.07
C LEU A 459 2.07 -32.97 -20.89
N ALA A 460 1.66 -33.99 -21.64
CA ALA A 460 2.50 -34.73 -22.56
C ALA A 460 3.09 -33.83 -23.65
N ALA A 461 2.27 -32.96 -24.24
CA ALA A 461 2.73 -31.95 -25.19
C ALA A 461 3.71 -30.94 -24.54
N SER A 462 3.49 -30.54 -23.27
CA SER A 462 4.38 -29.64 -22.54
C SER A 462 5.72 -30.29 -22.17
N ILE A 463 5.71 -31.59 -21.85
CA ILE A 463 6.93 -32.38 -21.58
C ILE A 463 7.72 -32.57 -22.87
N THR A 464 7.06 -32.90 -23.96
CA THR A 464 7.67 -32.99 -25.30
C THR A 464 8.27 -31.66 -25.73
N LEU A 465 7.55 -30.56 -25.52
CA LEU A 465 8.05 -29.18 -25.74
C LEU A 465 9.29 -28.86 -24.90
N LYS A 466 9.32 -29.30 -23.65
CA LYS A 466 10.43 -28.99 -22.71
C LYS A 466 11.70 -29.76 -23.05
N HIS A 467 11.57 -30.96 -23.58
CA HIS A 467 12.71 -31.86 -23.80
C HIS A 467 13.14 -32.04 -25.27
N TYR A 468 12.21 -31.89 -26.24
CA TYR A 468 12.47 -32.20 -27.64
C TYR A 468 12.28 -31.06 -28.64
N ILE A 469 11.56 -29.96 -28.29
CA ILE A 469 11.26 -28.90 -29.26
C ILE A 469 11.81 -27.57 -28.74
N HIS A 470 13.03 -27.25 -29.11
CA HIS A 470 13.60 -25.89 -28.90
C HIS A 470 13.08 -24.86 -29.91
N SER A 471 12.30 -25.28 -30.92
CA SER A 471 11.74 -24.39 -31.92
C SER A 471 10.67 -23.46 -31.32
N GLN A 472 10.60 -22.23 -31.81
CA GLN A 472 9.54 -21.27 -31.46
C GLN A 472 8.21 -21.60 -32.14
N ARG A 473 8.09 -22.75 -32.80
CA ARG A 473 6.92 -23.17 -33.61
C ARG A 473 6.51 -22.10 -34.61
N LEU A 474 7.46 -21.51 -35.31
CA LEU A 474 7.21 -20.35 -36.19
C LEU A 474 6.21 -20.65 -37.28
N ASP A 475 6.27 -21.84 -37.92
CA ASP A 475 5.32 -22.19 -38.98
C ASP A 475 3.88 -22.30 -38.47
N LEU A 476 3.68 -22.99 -37.34
CA LEU A 476 2.35 -23.06 -36.70
C LEU A 476 1.83 -21.68 -36.31
N LYS A 477 2.71 -20.81 -35.75
CA LYS A 477 2.34 -19.42 -35.43
C LYS A 477 2.02 -18.65 -36.70
N ALA A 478 2.74 -18.86 -37.79
CA ALA A 478 2.51 -18.17 -39.06
C ALA A 478 1.13 -18.50 -39.64
N GLU A 479 0.74 -19.78 -39.63
CA GLU A 479 -0.60 -20.19 -40.05
C GLU A 479 -1.69 -19.47 -39.22
N GLY A 480 -1.58 -19.51 -37.90
CA GLY A 480 -2.51 -18.80 -37.02
C GLY A 480 -2.50 -17.29 -37.19
N MET A 481 -1.32 -16.69 -37.42
CA MET A 481 -1.19 -15.24 -37.64
C MET A 481 -1.77 -14.81 -38.98
N ALA A 482 -1.57 -15.59 -40.06
CA ALA A 482 -2.16 -15.32 -41.36
C ALA A 482 -3.70 -15.29 -41.27
N LEU A 483 -4.27 -16.32 -40.65
CA LEU A 483 -5.72 -16.44 -40.52
C LEU A 483 -6.31 -15.33 -39.64
N TRP A 484 -5.69 -15.06 -38.50
CA TRP A 484 -6.14 -13.99 -37.59
C TRP A 484 -6.07 -12.61 -38.24
N VAL A 485 -4.95 -12.27 -38.90
CA VAL A 485 -4.77 -10.98 -39.54
C VAL A 485 -5.77 -10.81 -40.69
N ALA A 486 -5.99 -11.83 -41.51
CA ALA A 486 -7.00 -11.82 -42.56
C ALA A 486 -8.40 -11.51 -42.03
N ALA A 487 -8.82 -12.21 -40.96
CA ALA A 487 -10.12 -12.00 -40.33
C ALA A 487 -10.28 -10.57 -39.73
N VAL A 488 -9.21 -10.05 -39.13
CA VAL A 488 -9.21 -8.67 -38.58
C VAL A 488 -9.35 -7.64 -39.72
N LEU A 489 -8.63 -7.83 -40.81
CA LEU A 489 -8.65 -6.88 -41.97
C LEU A 489 -9.97 -6.94 -42.73
N GLU A 490 -10.52 -8.14 -42.95
CA GLU A 490 -11.85 -8.30 -43.54
C GLU A 490 -12.93 -7.64 -42.71
N ALA A 491 -12.93 -7.88 -41.38
CA ALA A 491 -13.87 -7.24 -40.48
C ALA A 491 -13.68 -5.70 -40.44
N TYR A 492 -12.44 -5.20 -40.54
CA TYR A 492 -12.16 -3.77 -40.60
C TYR A 492 -12.77 -3.12 -41.83
N GLU A 493 -12.59 -3.68 -43.01
CA GLU A 493 -13.17 -3.13 -44.26
C GLU A 493 -14.71 -3.20 -44.23
N ALA A 494 -15.29 -4.29 -43.71
CA ALA A 494 -16.73 -4.41 -43.55
C ALA A 494 -17.31 -3.36 -42.60
N GLU A 495 -16.71 -3.19 -41.43
CA GLU A 495 -17.16 -2.19 -40.45
C GLU A 495 -16.90 -0.74 -40.92
N ARG A 496 -15.82 -0.54 -41.62
CA ARG A 496 -15.49 0.77 -42.25
C ARG A 496 -16.58 1.15 -43.26
N ALA A 497 -16.96 0.24 -44.16
CA ALA A 497 -18.04 0.46 -45.11
C ALA A 497 -19.38 0.72 -44.38
N ARG A 498 -19.69 -0.05 -43.34
CA ARG A 498 -20.90 0.13 -42.53
C ARG A 498 -20.96 1.50 -41.84
N LEU A 499 -19.85 2.01 -41.38
CA LEU A 499 -19.74 3.29 -40.68
C LEU A 499 -19.54 4.49 -41.63
N GLY A 500 -19.57 4.31 -42.93
CA GLY A 500 -19.38 5.37 -43.93
C GLY A 500 -18.00 6.01 -43.86
N ALA A 501 -16.96 5.23 -43.61
CA ALA A 501 -15.61 5.72 -43.33
C ALA A 501 -14.65 5.53 -44.48
#